data_5f1d7810733930121be85bac390c69e5
#
_entry.id   5f1d7810733930121be85bac390c69e5
#
_cell.length_a   1.000
_cell.length_b   1.000
_cell.length_c   1.000
_cell.angle_alpha   90.00
_cell.angle_beta   90.00
_cell.angle_gamma   90.00
#
_symmetry.space_group_name_H-M   'P 1'
#
loop_
_entity.id
_entity.type
_entity.pdbx_description
1 polymer ?
#
loop_
_entity_poly.entity_id
_entity_poly.type
_entity_poly.pdbx_seq_one_letter_code
_entity_poly.pdbx_strand_id
1 'polypeptide(L)'
;MSIDLTDKIFNDEDAAWKHFESVRWPDGPICPHCGVIDSADKIIGKTARHGLYRCHECVKQFTATIGTIYEGSHIPMHKWLLAAHLMCASKKGMSAHQLWRMLGFGSYRTAWFMCHRIREGMTPKNVGPIGGQNRVVEADETLIGGKKKNRAFAKKEPKKHTVLTLVDRDGDSHSFHIANVKAKTLRETIVKVASRKSYLATDALASYETLGREFAGHGSVDHSTDEYVRLGGFVHVNTAECRFSLMKRAVFGTHHSISEAHLPRYLVEWDFKWNTRKMTDGERATIALEGIEGKRLTYRQTNEAAHA
;
A
#
# COMPACT_ATOMS: atom_id res chain seq x y z
N MET A 1 -6.43 21.45 8.08
CA MET A 1 -5.66 22.32 7.17
C MET A 1 -5.13 21.49 6.03
N SER A 2 -5.18 22.01 4.82
CA SER A 2 -4.60 21.33 3.65
C SER A 2 -3.07 21.45 3.75
N ILE A 3 -2.37 20.31 3.88
CA ILE A 3 -0.90 20.26 3.82
C ILE A 3 -0.50 20.32 2.35
N ASP A 4 0.28 21.32 1.97
CA ASP A 4 0.84 21.46 0.65
C ASP A 4 2.39 21.47 0.67
N LEU A 5 3.03 21.45 -0.50
CA LEU A 5 4.48 21.33 -0.61
C LEU A 5 5.28 22.52 -0.05
N THR A 6 4.62 23.64 0.30
CA THR A 6 5.25 24.81 0.91
C THR A 6 5.25 24.75 2.42
N ASP A 7 4.59 23.75 3.03
CA ASP A 7 4.52 23.58 4.45
C ASP A 7 5.92 23.34 5.08
N LYS A 8 6.14 23.96 6.24
CA LYS A 8 7.42 23.89 6.96
C LYS A 8 7.82 22.46 7.32
N ILE A 9 6.87 21.56 7.49
CA ILE A 9 7.15 20.14 7.82
C ILE A 9 8.03 19.43 6.78
N PHE A 10 8.13 19.97 5.57
CA PHE A 10 8.92 19.39 4.48
C PHE A 10 10.34 19.97 4.35
N ASN A 11 10.67 21.02 5.09
CA ASN A 11 11.99 21.68 5.00
C ASN A 11 12.59 22.09 6.34
N ASP A 12 11.85 21.97 7.43
CA ASP A 12 12.28 22.26 8.80
C ASP A 12 12.19 20.99 9.64
N GLU A 13 13.31 20.58 10.25
CA GLU A 13 13.40 19.32 11.01
C GLU A 13 12.60 19.36 12.31
N ASP A 14 12.57 20.50 13.00
CA ASP A 14 11.80 20.65 14.25
C ASP A 14 10.29 20.63 13.98
N ALA A 15 9.85 21.31 12.92
CA ALA A 15 8.46 21.26 12.48
C ALA A 15 8.05 19.84 12.05
N ALA A 16 8.93 19.14 11.36
CA ALA A 16 8.71 17.76 10.94
C ALA A 16 8.55 16.80 12.13
N TRP A 17 9.44 16.89 13.13
CA TRP A 17 9.33 16.06 14.33
C TRP A 17 8.07 16.38 15.13
N LYS A 18 7.75 17.67 15.32
CA LYS A 18 6.54 18.09 16.01
C LYS A 18 5.28 17.52 15.34
N HIS A 19 5.21 17.61 14.00
CA HIS A 19 4.10 17.03 13.23
C HIS A 19 4.05 15.52 13.38
N PHE A 20 5.18 14.82 13.23
CA PHE A 20 5.25 13.37 13.35
C PHE A 20 4.80 12.88 14.73
N GLU A 21 5.28 13.54 15.80
CA GLU A 21 4.90 13.25 17.19
C GLU A 21 3.41 13.48 17.43
N SER A 22 2.83 14.57 16.90
CA SER A 22 1.39 14.87 17.07
C SER A 22 0.47 13.89 16.35
N VAL A 23 0.89 13.36 15.19
CA VAL A 23 0.12 12.32 14.48
C VAL A 23 0.20 10.98 15.20
N ARG A 24 1.38 10.64 15.75
CA ARG A 24 1.59 9.37 16.41
C ARG A 24 1.02 9.33 17.83
N TRP A 25 1.08 10.42 18.55
CA TRP A 25 0.76 10.54 19.96
C TRP A 25 -0.22 11.70 20.21
N PRO A 26 -1.47 11.60 19.77
CA PRO A 26 -2.45 12.68 19.94
C PRO A 26 -2.72 13.00 21.42
N ASP A 27 -2.60 11.99 22.30
CA ASP A 27 -2.86 12.08 23.74
C ASP A 27 -1.57 12.16 24.58
N GLY A 28 -0.44 12.52 23.96
CA GLY A 28 0.86 12.58 24.63
C GLY A 28 1.78 11.39 24.35
N PRO A 29 3.08 11.48 24.72
CA PRO A 29 4.08 10.48 24.40
C PRO A 29 3.80 9.13 25.06
N ILE A 30 3.83 8.04 24.26
CA ILE A 30 3.65 6.67 24.73
C ILE A 30 5.01 5.99 24.82
N CYS A 31 5.39 5.53 26.01
CA CYS A 31 6.64 4.82 26.21
C CYS A 31 6.58 3.41 25.58
N PRO A 32 7.44 3.10 24.59
CA PRO A 32 7.41 1.79 23.92
C PRO A 32 7.96 0.64 24.80
N HIS A 33 8.52 0.95 25.97
CA HIS A 33 9.12 -0.03 26.87
C HIS A 33 8.16 -0.50 27.97
N CYS A 34 7.33 0.39 28.50
CA CYS A 34 6.39 0.07 29.59
C CYS A 34 4.93 0.41 29.29
N GLY A 35 4.66 1.05 28.14
CA GLY A 35 3.31 1.37 27.70
C GLY A 35 2.64 2.56 28.39
N VAL A 36 3.33 3.24 29.33
CA VAL A 36 2.74 4.40 30.03
C VAL A 36 2.51 5.54 29.03
N ILE A 37 1.39 6.26 29.19
CA ILE A 37 0.99 7.38 28.36
C ILE A 37 1.25 8.67 29.12
N ASP A 38 1.76 9.69 28.44
CA ASP A 38 1.97 11.06 28.92
C ASP A 38 2.78 11.16 30.24
N SER A 39 3.72 10.23 30.46
CA SER A 39 4.64 10.20 31.60
C SER A 39 6.09 10.16 31.10
N ALA A 40 6.47 11.16 30.29
CA ALA A 40 7.83 11.26 29.75
C ALA A 40 8.18 12.70 29.39
N ASP A 41 9.40 13.11 29.72
CA ASP A 41 9.93 14.41 29.34
C ASP A 41 10.77 14.34 28.08
N LYS A 42 10.65 15.38 27.24
CA LYS A 42 11.51 15.58 26.08
C LYS A 42 12.88 16.06 26.52
N ILE A 43 13.92 15.35 26.14
CA ILE A 43 15.30 15.73 26.43
C ILE A 43 15.72 16.84 25.47
N ILE A 44 15.96 18.04 25.99
CA ILE A 44 16.36 19.21 25.22
C ILE A 44 17.82 19.50 25.52
N GLY A 45 18.64 19.73 24.50
CA GLY A 45 20.05 20.08 24.67
C GLY A 45 20.79 20.18 23.34
N LYS A 46 21.92 20.90 23.30
CA LYS A 46 22.71 21.08 22.06
C LYS A 46 23.21 19.78 21.42
N THR A 47 23.37 18.72 22.20
CA THR A 47 23.83 17.42 21.77
C THR A 47 22.71 16.36 21.74
N ALA A 48 21.51 16.72 22.20
CA ALA A 48 20.37 15.81 22.20
C ALA A 48 19.86 15.57 20.76
N ARG A 49 19.56 14.30 20.42
CA ARG A 49 18.88 13.98 19.16
C ARG A 49 17.46 14.53 19.18
N HIS A 50 16.96 14.95 18.01
CA HIS A 50 15.55 15.29 17.86
C HIS A 50 14.63 14.16 18.33
N GLY A 51 13.52 14.52 18.98
CA GLY A 51 12.50 13.59 19.41
C GLY A 51 12.92 12.57 20.48
N LEU A 52 13.96 12.88 21.28
CA LEU A 52 14.40 12.03 22.39
C LEU A 52 13.59 12.33 23.65
N TYR A 53 13.00 11.30 24.23
CA TYR A 53 12.24 11.35 25.48
C TYR A 53 12.87 10.45 26.54
N ARG A 54 12.58 10.74 27.81
CA ARG A 54 12.88 9.88 28.96
C ARG A 54 11.58 9.58 29.70
N CYS A 55 11.25 8.31 29.84
CA CYS A 55 10.10 7.86 30.60
C CYS A 55 10.35 8.05 32.10
N HIS A 56 9.35 8.53 32.84
CA HIS A 56 9.44 8.69 34.29
C HIS A 56 9.34 7.36 35.01
N GLU A 57 8.51 6.43 34.52
CA GLU A 57 8.26 5.14 35.16
C GLU A 57 9.40 4.15 34.99
N CYS A 58 9.82 3.88 33.75
CA CYS A 58 10.87 2.88 33.50
C CYS A 58 12.27 3.48 33.29
N VAL A 59 12.40 4.81 33.33
CA VAL A 59 13.63 5.61 33.22
C VAL A 59 14.39 5.41 31.89
N LYS A 60 13.83 4.66 30.94
CA LYS A 60 14.44 4.41 29.62
C LYS A 60 14.22 5.57 28.67
N GLN A 61 15.19 5.77 27.79
CA GLN A 61 15.09 6.74 26.70
C GLN A 61 14.42 6.11 25.49
N PHE A 62 13.62 6.90 24.76
CA PHE A 62 12.95 6.47 23.55
C PHE A 62 12.69 7.63 22.59
N THR A 63 12.32 7.32 21.38
CA THR A 63 11.88 8.27 20.36
C THR A 63 10.58 7.79 19.72
N ALA A 64 9.84 8.70 19.12
CA ALA A 64 8.62 8.37 18.38
C ALA A 64 8.85 7.41 17.19
N THR A 65 10.08 7.16 16.77
CA THR A 65 10.40 6.25 15.69
C THR A 65 10.47 4.77 16.08
N ILE A 66 10.62 4.45 17.37
CA ILE A 66 10.70 3.07 17.86
C ILE A 66 9.41 2.31 17.55
N GLY A 67 9.53 1.08 17.04
CA GLY A 67 8.42 0.24 16.63
C GLY A 67 7.72 0.69 15.34
N THR A 68 8.34 1.56 14.56
CA THR A 68 7.77 2.07 13.30
C THR A 68 8.67 1.79 12.10
N ILE A 69 8.16 2.13 10.91
CA ILE A 69 8.94 2.10 9.68
C ILE A 69 10.16 3.04 9.71
N TYR A 70 10.23 4.00 10.62
CA TYR A 70 11.32 4.98 10.74
C TYR A 70 12.43 4.55 11.72
N GLU A 71 12.23 3.46 12.46
CA GLU A 71 13.20 2.98 13.43
C GLU A 71 14.58 2.71 12.82
N GLY A 72 15.62 3.20 13.49
CA GLY A 72 17.02 3.03 13.05
C GLY A 72 17.39 3.82 11.79
N SER A 73 16.56 4.78 11.36
CA SER A 73 16.88 5.65 10.23
C SER A 73 17.77 6.83 10.64
N HIS A 74 18.77 7.13 9.81
CA HIS A 74 19.59 8.34 9.90
C HIS A 74 19.12 9.44 8.95
N ILE A 75 18.02 9.21 8.21
CA ILE A 75 17.46 10.20 7.29
C ILE A 75 16.66 11.21 8.10
N PRO A 76 16.83 12.52 7.86
CA PRO A 76 16.04 13.56 8.51
C PRO A 76 14.53 13.35 8.37
N MET A 77 13.77 13.72 9.40
CA MET A 77 12.32 13.50 9.44
C MET A 77 11.59 14.29 8.35
N HIS A 78 11.99 15.52 8.09
CA HIS A 78 11.39 16.33 7.00
C HIS A 78 11.49 15.63 5.62
N LYS A 79 12.59 14.92 5.33
CA LYS A 79 12.74 14.14 4.09
C LYS A 79 11.84 12.91 4.07
N TRP A 80 11.59 12.29 5.22
CA TRP A 80 10.64 11.18 5.34
C TRP A 80 9.21 11.64 5.08
N LEU A 81 8.79 12.75 5.68
CA LEU A 81 7.46 13.32 5.49
C LEU A 81 7.24 13.74 4.04
N LEU A 82 8.23 14.42 3.44
CA LEU A 82 8.17 14.81 2.03
C LEU A 82 8.08 13.58 1.11
N ALA A 83 8.89 12.54 1.34
CA ALA A 83 8.83 11.31 0.56
C ALA A 83 7.47 10.61 0.69
N ALA A 84 6.92 10.52 1.88
CA ALA A 84 5.61 9.93 2.13
C ALA A 84 4.51 10.72 1.41
N HIS A 85 4.51 12.05 1.54
CA HIS A 85 3.56 12.92 0.84
C HIS A 85 3.64 12.74 -0.69
N LEU A 86 4.83 12.82 -1.28
CA LEU A 86 5.02 12.67 -2.72
C LEU A 86 4.58 11.28 -3.24
N MET A 87 4.83 10.22 -2.46
CA MET A 87 4.37 8.88 -2.83
C MET A 87 2.85 8.73 -2.73
N CYS A 88 2.21 9.34 -1.73
CA CYS A 88 0.74 9.32 -1.57
C CYS A 88 0.03 10.16 -2.63
N ALA A 89 0.55 11.34 -2.96
CA ALA A 89 -0.02 12.28 -3.92
C ALA A 89 0.05 11.77 -5.37
N SER A 90 1.13 11.07 -5.73
CA SER A 90 1.34 10.63 -7.11
C SER A 90 0.38 9.54 -7.55
N LYS A 91 -0.52 9.84 -8.51
CA LYS A 91 -1.54 8.90 -9.03
C LYS A 91 -0.97 7.58 -9.57
N LYS A 92 0.19 7.61 -10.22
CA LYS A 92 0.85 6.43 -10.82
C LYS A 92 1.97 5.86 -9.95
N GLY A 93 2.23 6.46 -8.80
CA GLY A 93 3.39 6.17 -7.98
C GLY A 93 4.61 7.00 -8.37
N MET A 94 5.62 6.95 -7.54
CA MET A 94 6.89 7.63 -7.75
C MET A 94 8.02 6.61 -7.78
N SER A 95 8.92 6.73 -8.75
CA SER A 95 10.07 5.83 -8.82
C SER A 95 11.09 6.18 -7.73
N ALA A 96 11.72 5.16 -7.18
CA ALA A 96 12.80 5.36 -6.20
C ALA A 96 13.97 6.17 -6.80
N HIS A 97 14.20 6.08 -8.11
CA HIS A 97 15.20 6.86 -8.79
C HIS A 97 14.87 8.36 -8.84
N GLN A 98 13.58 8.69 -9.01
CA GLN A 98 13.12 10.07 -8.96
C GLN A 98 13.25 10.63 -7.53
N LEU A 99 12.80 9.91 -6.51
CA LEU A 99 12.97 10.31 -5.11
C LEU A 99 14.44 10.48 -4.72
N TRP A 100 15.31 9.57 -5.17
CA TRP A 100 16.75 9.68 -4.95
C TRP A 100 17.32 11.01 -5.40
N ARG A 101 16.96 11.44 -6.62
CA ARG A 101 17.41 12.72 -7.19
C ARG A 101 16.78 13.92 -6.48
N MET A 102 15.46 13.88 -6.25
CA MET A 102 14.71 14.98 -5.64
C MET A 102 15.13 15.27 -4.20
N LEU A 103 15.41 14.22 -3.41
CA LEU A 103 15.79 14.36 -2.01
C LEU A 103 17.30 14.44 -1.76
N GLY A 104 18.10 14.36 -2.83
CA GLY A 104 19.57 14.50 -2.75
C GLY A 104 20.25 13.42 -1.91
N PHE A 105 19.78 12.16 -2.01
CA PHE A 105 20.42 11.06 -1.27
C PHE A 105 21.74 10.64 -1.95
N GLY A 106 22.74 10.29 -1.16
CA GLY A 106 24.03 9.78 -1.67
C GLY A 106 23.93 8.42 -2.37
N SER A 107 22.84 7.65 -2.17
CA SER A 107 22.65 6.32 -2.74
C SER A 107 21.21 6.09 -3.19
N TYR A 108 21.06 5.54 -4.40
CA TYR A 108 19.78 5.03 -4.90
C TYR A 108 19.15 3.99 -3.96
N ARG A 109 19.98 3.12 -3.36
CA ARG A 109 19.53 2.08 -2.44
C ARG A 109 18.79 2.67 -1.22
N THR A 110 19.22 3.83 -0.73
CA THR A 110 18.54 4.56 0.35
C THR A 110 17.12 4.94 -0.04
N ALA A 111 16.94 5.56 -1.19
CA ALA A 111 15.61 5.93 -1.68
C ALA A 111 14.73 4.70 -1.97
N TRP A 112 15.30 3.66 -2.56
CA TRP A 112 14.58 2.42 -2.85
C TRP A 112 14.05 1.76 -1.57
N PHE A 113 14.89 1.66 -0.54
CA PHE A 113 14.49 1.09 0.74
C PHE A 113 13.48 1.98 1.48
N MET A 114 13.64 3.30 1.43
CA MET A 114 12.67 4.27 1.93
C MET A 114 11.29 4.05 1.30
N CYS A 115 11.21 3.93 -0.03
CA CYS A 115 9.94 3.66 -0.71
C CYS A 115 9.26 2.38 -0.19
N HIS A 116 10.04 1.31 0.03
CA HIS A 116 9.47 0.07 0.57
C HIS A 116 8.99 0.21 2.00
N ARG A 117 9.70 0.96 2.84
CA ARG A 117 9.26 1.26 4.22
C ARG A 117 7.97 2.10 4.23
N ILE A 118 7.85 3.10 3.35
CA ILE A 118 6.61 3.88 3.21
C ILE A 118 5.44 2.99 2.76
N ARG A 119 5.66 2.04 1.83
CA ARG A 119 4.63 1.07 1.42
C ARG A 119 4.13 0.22 2.58
N GLU A 120 4.98 -0.15 3.52
CA GLU A 120 4.53 -0.83 4.75
C GLU A 120 3.55 0.05 5.55
N GLY A 121 3.82 1.37 5.65
CA GLY A 121 2.90 2.33 6.28
C GLY A 121 1.53 2.39 5.60
N MET A 122 1.48 2.19 4.28
CA MET A 122 0.24 2.16 3.50
C MET A 122 -0.58 0.87 3.68
N THR A 123 -0.03 -0.18 4.29
CA THR A 123 -0.77 -1.42 4.56
C THR A 123 -1.85 -1.15 5.61
N PRO A 124 -3.12 -1.43 5.34
CA PRO A 124 -4.17 -1.19 6.31
C PRO A 124 -3.97 -2.04 7.58
N LYS A 125 -4.27 -1.48 8.75
CA LYS A 125 -4.18 -2.21 10.05
C LYS A 125 -5.24 -3.31 10.14
N ASN A 126 -6.45 -3.03 9.66
CA ASN A 126 -7.57 -3.97 9.68
C ASN A 126 -8.19 -4.02 8.28
N VAL A 127 -8.11 -5.17 7.64
CA VAL A 127 -8.82 -5.43 6.38
C VAL A 127 -10.10 -6.17 6.74
N GLY A 128 -11.19 -5.42 6.91
CA GLY A 128 -12.54 -5.99 6.97
C GLY A 128 -12.94 -6.55 5.60
N PRO A 129 -13.94 -7.44 5.54
CA PRO A 129 -14.45 -7.92 4.27
C PRO A 129 -15.06 -6.76 3.48
N ILE A 130 -14.68 -6.64 2.20
CA ILE A 130 -15.31 -5.68 1.27
C ILE A 130 -16.68 -6.16 0.82
N GLY A 131 -17.52 -5.21 0.40
CA GLY A 131 -18.88 -5.51 -0.02
C GLY A 131 -19.85 -5.57 1.17
N GLY A 132 -20.88 -6.38 1.05
CA GLY A 132 -21.96 -6.53 2.02
C GLY A 132 -23.33 -6.65 1.35
N GLN A 133 -24.38 -6.54 2.14
CA GLN A 133 -25.75 -6.56 1.60
C GLN A 133 -25.97 -5.39 0.64
N ASN A 134 -26.62 -5.66 -0.52
CA ASN A 134 -26.87 -4.70 -1.57
C ASN A 134 -25.62 -4.06 -2.22
N ARG A 135 -24.47 -4.70 -2.09
CA ARG A 135 -23.21 -4.24 -2.71
C ARG A 135 -22.72 -5.22 -3.76
N VAL A 136 -22.05 -4.69 -4.77
CA VAL A 136 -21.43 -5.48 -5.85
C VAL A 136 -19.93 -5.46 -5.68
N VAL A 137 -19.35 -6.65 -5.60
CA VAL A 137 -17.90 -6.86 -5.62
C VAL A 137 -17.54 -7.42 -6.99
N GLU A 138 -16.68 -6.70 -7.70
CA GLU A 138 -16.08 -7.18 -8.96
C GLU A 138 -14.81 -7.95 -8.64
N ALA A 139 -14.63 -9.13 -9.24
CA ALA A 139 -13.40 -9.92 -9.14
C ALA A 139 -12.90 -10.21 -10.56
N ASP A 140 -11.64 -9.88 -10.79
CA ASP A 140 -10.99 -10.06 -12.08
C ASP A 140 -9.48 -10.23 -11.90
N GLU A 141 -8.79 -10.80 -12.90
CA GLU A 141 -7.36 -11.06 -12.88
C GLU A 141 -6.64 -10.36 -14.02
N THR A 142 -5.40 -10.01 -13.73
CA THR A 142 -4.50 -9.49 -14.74
C THR A 142 -3.09 -10.03 -14.60
N LEU A 143 -2.34 -9.98 -15.71
CA LEU A 143 -0.93 -10.34 -15.73
C LEU A 143 -0.05 -9.10 -15.68
N ILE A 144 0.86 -9.07 -14.72
CA ILE A 144 1.91 -8.04 -14.59
C ILE A 144 3.26 -8.68 -14.95
N GLY A 145 4.03 -8.02 -15.81
CA GLY A 145 5.37 -8.48 -16.22
C GLY A 145 5.76 -8.00 -17.60
N GLY A 146 6.94 -8.43 -18.05
CA GLY A 146 7.49 -8.01 -19.35
C GLY A 146 6.69 -8.54 -20.55
N LYS A 147 6.82 -7.86 -21.69
CA LYS A 147 6.28 -8.31 -22.98
C LYS A 147 7.35 -9.05 -23.77
N LYS A 148 7.00 -10.19 -24.39
CA LYS A 148 7.91 -10.98 -25.24
C LYS A 148 8.52 -10.14 -26.36
N LYS A 149 7.74 -9.29 -27.02
CA LYS A 149 8.20 -8.42 -28.10
C LYS A 149 9.31 -7.43 -27.70
N ASN A 150 9.42 -7.12 -26.41
CA ASN A 150 10.47 -6.22 -25.91
C ASN A 150 11.78 -6.95 -25.55
N ARG A 151 11.82 -8.26 -25.81
CA ARG A 151 12.97 -9.15 -25.52
C ARG A 151 13.27 -10.06 -26.70
N ALA A 152 13.36 -9.46 -27.91
CA ALA A 152 13.54 -10.22 -29.18
C ALA A 152 14.70 -11.22 -29.17
N PHE A 153 15.79 -10.91 -28.45
CA PHE A 153 16.99 -11.78 -28.34
C PHE A 153 17.10 -12.54 -27.03
N ALA A 154 16.10 -12.48 -26.15
CA ALA A 154 16.16 -13.18 -24.87
C ALA A 154 15.79 -14.66 -25.05
N LYS A 155 16.66 -15.57 -24.56
CA LYS A 155 16.43 -17.03 -24.59
C LYS A 155 15.25 -17.48 -23.71
N LYS A 156 14.88 -16.70 -22.70
CA LYS A 156 13.78 -17.02 -21.75
C LYS A 156 12.61 -16.04 -21.93
N GLU A 157 11.40 -16.56 -21.87
CA GLU A 157 10.21 -15.75 -21.83
C GLU A 157 10.16 -14.85 -20.56
N PRO A 158 9.61 -13.65 -20.66
CA PRO A 158 9.45 -12.80 -19.49
C PRO A 158 8.50 -13.44 -18.48
N LYS A 159 8.91 -13.50 -17.22
CA LYS A 159 8.05 -13.99 -16.14
C LYS A 159 6.85 -13.05 -15.99
N LYS A 160 5.67 -13.62 -15.92
CA LYS A 160 4.42 -12.93 -15.65
C LYS A 160 3.89 -13.33 -14.28
N HIS A 161 3.32 -12.39 -13.58
CA HIS A 161 2.75 -12.57 -12.26
C HIS A 161 1.25 -12.30 -12.34
N THR A 162 0.45 -13.25 -11.86
CA THR A 162 -1.01 -13.13 -11.85
C THR A 162 -1.42 -12.29 -10.64
N VAL A 163 -2.21 -11.27 -10.88
CA VAL A 163 -2.78 -10.41 -9.84
C VAL A 163 -4.29 -10.53 -9.91
N LEU A 164 -4.89 -11.01 -8.83
CA LEU A 164 -6.33 -10.96 -8.58
C LEU A 164 -6.66 -9.64 -7.90
N THR A 165 -7.67 -8.94 -8.37
CA THR A 165 -8.19 -7.73 -7.73
C THR A 165 -9.66 -7.88 -7.43
N LEU A 166 -10.04 -7.55 -6.21
CA LEU A 166 -11.42 -7.43 -5.75
C LEU A 166 -11.73 -5.96 -5.58
N VAL A 167 -12.82 -5.49 -6.17
CA VAL A 167 -13.25 -4.09 -6.08
C VAL A 167 -14.71 -4.04 -5.67
N ASP A 168 -14.99 -3.40 -4.53
CA ASP A 168 -16.32 -2.94 -4.22
C ASP A 168 -16.59 -1.68 -5.05
N ARG A 169 -17.65 -1.64 -5.84
CA ARG A 169 -17.97 -0.51 -6.74
C ARG A 169 -18.03 0.83 -6.03
N ASP A 170 -18.61 0.85 -4.84
CA ASP A 170 -18.78 2.04 -4.02
C ASP A 170 -17.74 2.21 -2.93
N GLY A 171 -16.78 1.29 -2.85
CA GLY A 171 -15.83 1.20 -1.74
C GLY A 171 -14.39 0.92 -2.17
N ASP A 172 -13.81 0.00 -1.43
CA ASP A 172 -12.39 -0.31 -1.46
C ASP A 172 -12.02 -1.36 -2.50
N SER A 173 -10.73 -1.43 -2.79
CA SER A 173 -10.09 -2.42 -3.65
C SER A 173 -9.00 -3.15 -2.87
N HIS A 174 -8.89 -4.46 -3.08
CA HIS A 174 -7.81 -5.30 -2.58
C HIS A 174 -7.23 -6.16 -3.69
N SER A 175 -5.91 -6.13 -3.83
CA SER A 175 -5.19 -6.82 -4.89
C SER A 175 -4.20 -7.82 -4.31
N PHE A 176 -4.14 -9.01 -4.91
CA PHE A 176 -3.34 -10.14 -4.42
C PHE A 176 -2.49 -10.73 -5.55
N HIS A 177 -1.23 -10.98 -5.27
CA HIS A 177 -0.40 -11.83 -6.11
C HIS A 177 -0.79 -13.29 -5.84
N ILE A 178 -1.28 -13.99 -6.85
CA ILE A 178 -1.73 -15.38 -6.75
C ILE A 178 -0.89 -16.30 -7.66
N ALA A 179 -0.72 -17.53 -7.22
CA ALA A 179 0.10 -18.50 -7.94
C ALA A 179 -0.53 -18.94 -9.28
N ASN A 180 -1.86 -19.00 -9.33
CA ASN A 180 -2.62 -19.43 -10.50
C ASN A 180 -4.11 -19.03 -10.35
N VAL A 181 -4.87 -19.17 -11.44
CA VAL A 181 -6.31 -18.88 -11.52
C VAL A 181 -7.20 -20.13 -11.35
N LYS A 182 -6.73 -21.15 -10.64
CA LYS A 182 -7.55 -22.33 -10.35
C LYS A 182 -8.65 -21.98 -9.32
N ALA A 183 -9.80 -22.64 -9.45
CA ALA A 183 -10.96 -22.42 -8.58
C ALA A 183 -10.62 -22.44 -7.07
N LYS A 184 -9.76 -23.37 -6.63
CA LYS A 184 -9.31 -23.44 -5.22
C LYS A 184 -8.57 -22.18 -4.79
N THR A 185 -7.59 -21.70 -5.58
CA THR A 185 -6.77 -20.52 -5.25
C THR A 185 -7.62 -19.26 -5.22
N LEU A 186 -8.51 -19.08 -6.22
CA LEU A 186 -9.44 -17.96 -6.27
C LEU A 186 -10.38 -17.97 -5.06
N ARG A 187 -10.99 -19.13 -4.77
CA ARG A 187 -11.90 -19.28 -3.64
C ARG A 187 -11.23 -18.94 -2.31
N GLU A 188 -10.05 -19.49 -2.03
CA GLU A 188 -9.31 -19.25 -0.80
C GLU A 188 -9.00 -17.76 -0.58
N THR A 189 -8.73 -17.02 -1.64
CA THR A 189 -8.45 -15.59 -1.57
C THR A 189 -9.72 -14.75 -1.45
N ILE A 190 -10.71 -15.01 -2.30
CA ILE A 190 -11.92 -14.19 -2.42
C ILE A 190 -12.77 -14.30 -1.16
N VAL A 191 -12.97 -15.53 -0.63
CA VAL A 191 -13.81 -15.77 0.55
C VAL A 191 -13.24 -15.14 1.83
N LYS A 192 -11.92 -14.95 1.90
CA LYS A 192 -11.28 -14.27 3.06
C LYS A 192 -11.53 -12.76 3.06
N VAL A 193 -11.78 -12.17 1.89
CA VAL A 193 -11.76 -10.72 1.70
C VAL A 193 -13.11 -10.15 1.32
N ALA A 194 -13.93 -10.88 0.55
CA ALA A 194 -15.25 -10.42 0.13
C ALA A 194 -16.36 -10.99 1.04
N SER A 195 -17.29 -10.14 1.41
CA SER A 195 -18.49 -10.55 2.12
C SER A 195 -19.37 -11.42 1.23
N ARG A 196 -19.77 -12.61 1.69
CA ARG A 196 -20.69 -13.49 0.96
C ARG A 196 -22.10 -12.91 0.80
N LYS A 197 -22.42 -11.83 1.53
CA LYS A 197 -23.69 -11.09 1.38
C LYS A 197 -23.69 -10.18 0.15
N SER A 198 -22.57 -10.08 -0.57
CA SER A 198 -22.44 -9.28 -1.79
C SER A 198 -22.92 -10.04 -3.01
N TYR A 199 -23.29 -9.29 -4.05
CA TYR A 199 -23.36 -9.79 -5.40
C TYR A 199 -21.94 -9.83 -5.99
N LEU A 200 -21.53 -11.00 -6.52
CA LEU A 200 -20.21 -11.16 -7.15
C LEU A 200 -20.33 -10.96 -8.66
N ALA A 201 -19.56 -10.06 -9.24
CA ALA A 201 -19.44 -9.87 -10.69
C ALA A 201 -18.05 -10.30 -11.16
N THR A 202 -17.98 -11.16 -12.18
CA THR A 202 -16.71 -11.71 -12.69
C THR A 202 -16.68 -11.71 -14.22
N ASP A 203 -15.53 -12.07 -14.80
CA ASP A 203 -15.50 -12.57 -16.16
C ASP A 203 -16.09 -14.00 -16.28
N ALA A 204 -16.18 -14.52 -17.51
CA ALA A 204 -16.75 -15.85 -17.80
C ALA A 204 -15.78 -17.01 -17.54
N LEU A 205 -14.75 -16.83 -16.70
CA LEU A 205 -13.83 -17.91 -16.36
C LEU A 205 -14.55 -19.01 -15.56
N ALA A 206 -14.54 -20.26 -16.04
CA ALA A 206 -15.21 -21.39 -15.40
C ALA A 206 -14.84 -21.59 -13.92
N SER A 207 -13.66 -21.14 -13.50
CA SER A 207 -13.23 -21.19 -12.09
C SER A 207 -14.12 -20.39 -11.14
N TYR A 208 -14.93 -19.44 -11.62
CA TYR A 208 -15.85 -18.63 -10.81
C TYR A 208 -17.23 -19.25 -10.65
N GLU A 209 -17.66 -20.18 -11.50
CA GLU A 209 -19.02 -20.73 -11.47
C GLU A 209 -19.39 -21.36 -10.11
N THR A 210 -18.49 -22.18 -9.58
CA THR A 210 -18.71 -22.83 -8.28
C THR A 210 -18.63 -21.83 -7.14
N LEU A 211 -17.68 -20.90 -7.20
CA LEU A 211 -17.47 -19.88 -6.20
C LEU A 211 -18.65 -18.90 -6.12
N GLY A 212 -19.21 -18.51 -7.27
CA GLY A 212 -20.32 -17.59 -7.36
C GLY A 212 -21.55 -18.03 -6.55
N ARG A 213 -21.78 -19.35 -6.43
CA ARG A 213 -22.88 -19.92 -5.64
C ARG A 213 -22.76 -19.70 -4.12
N GLU A 214 -21.59 -19.31 -3.63
CA GLU A 214 -21.36 -18.99 -2.22
C GLU A 214 -21.74 -17.56 -1.85
N PHE A 215 -22.06 -16.72 -2.83
CA PHE A 215 -22.43 -15.31 -2.67
C PHE A 215 -23.95 -15.11 -2.76
N ALA A 216 -24.42 -13.94 -2.36
CA ALA A 216 -25.85 -13.59 -2.43
C ALA A 216 -26.40 -13.61 -3.89
N GLY A 217 -25.51 -13.46 -4.86
CA GLY A 217 -25.78 -13.61 -6.28
C GLY A 217 -24.47 -13.55 -7.06
N HIS A 218 -24.48 -14.08 -8.28
CA HIS A 218 -23.32 -14.07 -9.18
C HIS A 218 -23.76 -13.77 -10.62
N GLY A 219 -22.98 -12.96 -11.30
CA GLY A 219 -23.11 -12.72 -12.73
C GLY A 219 -21.75 -12.58 -13.38
N SER A 220 -21.65 -13.09 -14.60
CA SER A 220 -20.42 -13.02 -15.39
C SER A 220 -20.67 -12.34 -16.73
N VAL A 221 -19.63 -11.70 -17.27
CA VAL A 221 -19.57 -11.16 -18.64
C VAL A 221 -18.54 -11.91 -19.46
N ASP A 222 -18.83 -12.15 -20.73
CA ASP A 222 -17.92 -12.89 -21.62
C ASP A 222 -17.27 -11.95 -22.64
N HIS A 223 -16.07 -11.50 -22.34
CA HIS A 223 -15.30 -10.64 -23.23
C HIS A 223 -14.89 -11.32 -24.54
N SER A 224 -14.92 -12.66 -24.62
CA SER A 224 -14.61 -13.38 -25.88
C SER A 224 -15.70 -13.22 -26.93
N THR A 225 -16.91 -12.88 -26.50
CA THR A 225 -18.07 -12.59 -27.34
C THR A 225 -18.40 -11.10 -27.44
N ASP A 226 -17.43 -10.23 -27.10
CA ASP A 226 -17.60 -8.76 -27.01
C ASP A 226 -18.72 -8.32 -26.04
N GLU A 227 -19.07 -9.17 -25.07
CA GLU A 227 -20.01 -8.81 -24.03
C GLU A 227 -19.28 -8.13 -22.87
N TYR A 228 -19.42 -6.81 -22.73
CA TYR A 228 -18.83 -6.02 -21.66
C TYR A 228 -19.78 -5.71 -20.52
N VAL A 229 -21.09 -5.83 -20.77
CA VAL A 229 -22.15 -5.44 -19.84
C VAL A 229 -23.36 -6.34 -20.04
N ARG A 230 -23.98 -6.78 -18.94
CA ARG A 230 -25.20 -7.61 -18.93
C ARG A 230 -26.23 -7.01 -17.96
N LEU A 231 -27.48 -7.43 -18.06
CA LEU A 231 -28.61 -7.00 -17.22
C LEU A 231 -28.74 -5.46 -17.11
N GLY A 232 -28.78 -4.78 -18.26
CA GLY A 232 -29.00 -3.34 -18.32
C GLY A 232 -27.91 -2.50 -17.64
N GLY A 233 -26.68 -3.01 -17.58
CA GLY A 233 -25.56 -2.30 -16.96
C GLY A 233 -25.20 -2.78 -15.54
N PHE A 234 -25.94 -3.71 -14.98
CA PHE A 234 -25.71 -4.18 -13.62
C PHE A 234 -24.50 -5.14 -13.50
N VAL A 235 -24.37 -6.10 -14.43
CA VAL A 235 -23.25 -7.06 -14.43
C VAL A 235 -22.15 -6.57 -15.37
N HIS A 236 -21.00 -6.25 -14.82
CA HIS A 236 -19.77 -5.87 -15.53
C HIS A 236 -18.56 -5.98 -14.59
N VAL A 237 -17.34 -5.91 -15.14
CA VAL A 237 -16.06 -5.84 -14.41
C VAL A 237 -15.27 -4.59 -14.76
N ASN A 238 -15.92 -3.56 -15.27
CA ASN A 238 -15.29 -2.32 -15.76
C ASN A 238 -14.49 -1.60 -14.68
N THR A 239 -14.90 -1.70 -13.40
CA THR A 239 -14.18 -1.06 -12.30
C THR A 239 -12.85 -1.77 -12.04
N ALA A 240 -12.83 -3.09 -12.06
CA ALA A 240 -11.61 -3.89 -11.96
C ALA A 240 -10.67 -3.64 -13.15
N GLU A 241 -11.20 -3.56 -14.38
CA GLU A 241 -10.42 -3.22 -15.59
C GLU A 241 -9.82 -1.81 -15.51
N CYS A 242 -10.58 -0.83 -15.05
CA CYS A 242 -10.09 0.53 -14.79
C CYS A 242 -8.91 0.50 -13.81
N ARG A 243 -9.05 -0.30 -12.76
CA ARG A 243 -8.00 -0.51 -11.75
C ARG A 243 -6.73 -1.10 -12.37
N PHE A 244 -6.86 -2.13 -13.22
CA PHE A 244 -5.72 -2.72 -13.95
C PHE A 244 -5.06 -1.74 -14.90
N SER A 245 -5.83 -0.90 -15.54
CA SER A 245 -5.31 0.17 -16.40
C SER A 245 -4.40 1.14 -15.64
N LEU A 246 -4.74 1.49 -14.39
CA LEU A 246 -3.91 2.31 -13.52
C LEU A 246 -2.63 1.58 -13.09
N MET A 247 -2.74 0.32 -12.66
CA MET A 247 -1.59 -0.52 -12.29
C MET A 247 -0.61 -0.68 -13.46
N LYS A 248 -1.11 -1.05 -14.63
CA LYS A 248 -0.28 -1.23 -15.83
C LYS A 248 0.44 0.06 -16.23
N ARG A 249 -0.24 1.22 -16.14
CA ARG A 249 0.40 2.54 -16.38
C ARG A 249 1.48 2.85 -15.36
N ALA A 250 1.29 2.50 -14.08
CA ALA A 250 2.32 2.64 -13.04
C ALA A 250 3.55 1.75 -13.32
N VAL A 251 3.32 0.49 -13.70
CA VAL A 251 4.43 -0.42 -14.05
C VAL A 251 5.19 0.09 -15.26
N PHE A 252 4.51 0.39 -16.37
CA PHE A 252 5.19 0.73 -17.61
C PHE A 252 5.80 2.16 -17.61
N GLY A 253 5.13 3.12 -16.93
CA GLY A 253 5.54 4.52 -16.96
C GLY A 253 6.43 4.95 -15.78
N THR A 254 6.41 4.22 -14.68
CA THR A 254 7.10 4.67 -13.44
C THR A 254 8.12 3.65 -12.94
N HIS A 255 7.74 2.38 -12.83
CA HIS A 255 8.57 1.37 -12.17
C HIS A 255 9.33 0.47 -13.15
N HIS A 256 8.87 0.36 -14.40
CA HIS A 256 9.40 -0.43 -15.51
C HIS A 256 9.44 -1.94 -15.24
N SER A 257 9.99 -2.38 -14.11
CA SER A 257 10.06 -3.79 -13.72
C SER A 257 9.87 -3.92 -12.21
N ILE A 258 9.08 -4.91 -11.81
CA ILE A 258 8.81 -5.26 -10.41
C ILE A 258 9.10 -6.75 -10.26
N SER A 259 9.95 -7.11 -9.29
CA SER A 259 10.19 -8.52 -8.98
C SER A 259 9.03 -9.12 -8.22
N GLU A 260 8.87 -10.44 -8.32
CA GLU A 260 7.84 -11.20 -7.62
C GLU A 260 7.83 -10.95 -6.11
N ALA A 261 9.01 -10.99 -5.49
CA ALA A 261 9.18 -10.79 -4.05
C ALA A 261 8.72 -9.39 -3.56
N HIS A 262 8.72 -8.40 -4.43
CA HIS A 262 8.33 -7.03 -4.08
C HIS A 262 6.92 -6.65 -4.58
N LEU A 263 6.34 -7.44 -5.47
CA LEU A 263 5.02 -7.15 -6.06
C LEU A 263 3.94 -6.90 -5.00
N PRO A 264 3.82 -7.68 -3.91
CA PRO A 264 2.79 -7.43 -2.90
C PRO A 264 2.83 -6.01 -2.31
N ARG A 265 4.04 -5.44 -2.08
CA ARG A 265 4.18 -4.07 -1.57
C ARG A 265 3.70 -3.00 -2.56
N TYR A 266 3.88 -3.24 -3.87
CA TYR A 266 3.34 -2.34 -4.89
C TYR A 266 1.82 -2.46 -5.00
N LEU A 267 1.26 -3.66 -4.84
CA LEU A 267 -0.19 -3.86 -4.79
C LEU A 267 -0.80 -3.06 -3.64
N VAL A 268 -0.20 -3.12 -2.45
CA VAL A 268 -0.62 -2.31 -1.29
C VAL A 268 -0.60 -0.81 -1.60
N GLU A 269 0.46 -0.28 -2.23
CA GLU A 269 0.52 1.13 -2.62
C GLU A 269 -0.61 1.50 -3.58
N TRP A 270 -0.91 0.66 -4.55
CA TRP A 270 -1.97 0.92 -5.53
C TRP A 270 -3.36 0.80 -4.92
N ASP A 271 -3.58 -0.17 -4.03
CA ASP A 271 -4.84 -0.29 -3.29
C ASP A 271 -5.04 0.91 -2.36
N PHE A 272 -4.02 1.31 -1.62
CA PHE A 272 -4.04 2.51 -0.79
C PHE A 272 -4.47 3.75 -1.59
N LYS A 273 -3.86 3.97 -2.76
CA LYS A 273 -4.20 5.11 -3.63
C LYS A 273 -5.63 5.07 -4.16
N TRP A 274 -6.14 3.90 -4.45
CA TRP A 274 -7.54 3.73 -4.86
C TRP A 274 -8.48 4.00 -3.70
N ASN A 275 -8.23 3.41 -2.56
CA ASN A 275 -9.10 3.48 -1.40
C ASN A 275 -9.17 4.90 -0.80
N THR A 276 -8.08 5.67 -0.95
CA THR A 276 -8.02 7.08 -0.53
C THR A 276 -8.27 8.09 -1.65
N ARG A 277 -8.77 7.67 -2.83
CA ARG A 277 -8.87 8.53 -4.04
C ARG A 277 -9.75 9.77 -3.89
N LYS A 278 -10.66 9.78 -2.93
CA LYS A 278 -11.55 10.90 -2.63
C LYS A 278 -10.98 11.89 -1.60
N MET A 279 -9.83 11.59 -1.02
CA MET A 279 -9.15 12.38 0.00
C MET A 279 -8.10 13.30 -0.62
N THR A 280 -7.76 14.36 0.09
CA THR A 280 -6.64 15.25 -0.25
C THR A 280 -5.28 14.55 -0.07
N ASP A 281 -4.25 15.05 -0.70
CA ASP A 281 -2.92 14.46 -0.64
C ASP A 281 -2.32 14.50 0.78
N GLY A 282 -2.62 15.56 1.56
CA GLY A 282 -2.23 15.67 2.96
C GLY A 282 -2.92 14.61 3.84
N GLU A 283 -4.23 14.41 3.69
CA GLU A 283 -4.98 13.38 4.42
C GLU A 283 -4.44 11.98 4.11
N ARG A 284 -4.15 11.69 2.85
CA ARG A 284 -3.52 10.43 2.43
C ARG A 284 -2.17 10.21 3.11
N ALA A 285 -1.33 11.25 3.15
CA ALA A 285 -0.02 11.18 3.81
C ALA A 285 -0.18 10.93 5.32
N THR A 286 -1.15 11.57 5.97
CA THR A 286 -1.47 11.36 7.40
C THR A 286 -1.91 9.93 7.66
N ILE A 287 -2.82 9.36 6.88
CA ILE A 287 -3.24 7.95 7.00
C ILE A 287 -2.05 6.99 6.85
N ALA A 288 -1.15 7.26 5.90
CA ALA A 288 0.06 6.46 5.75
C ALA A 288 1.00 6.58 6.97
N LEU A 289 1.05 7.75 7.62
CA LEU A 289 1.79 7.96 8.89
C LEU A 289 1.14 7.23 10.07
N GLU A 290 -0.17 7.25 10.19
CA GLU A 290 -0.91 6.50 11.24
C GLU A 290 -0.75 4.98 11.08
N GLY A 291 -0.55 4.53 9.84
CA GLY A 291 -0.35 3.12 9.49
C GLY A 291 1.00 2.51 9.85
N ILE A 292 1.96 3.28 10.38
CA ILE A 292 3.36 2.84 10.55
C ILE A 292 3.62 1.99 11.79
N GLU A 293 2.75 2.05 12.79
CA GLU A 293 2.95 1.43 14.09
C GLU A 293 2.99 -0.10 14.02
N GLY A 294 3.91 -0.71 14.76
CA GLY A 294 4.13 -2.15 14.76
C GLY A 294 4.79 -2.68 13.48
N LYS A 295 5.13 -1.81 12.53
CA LYS A 295 5.68 -2.19 11.24
C LYS A 295 7.15 -1.79 11.15
N ARG A 296 8.02 -2.78 11.24
CA ARG A 296 9.45 -2.59 11.06
C ARG A 296 9.93 -3.41 9.87
N LEU A 297 10.45 -2.74 8.86
CA LEU A 297 11.11 -3.39 7.73
C LEU A 297 12.62 -3.24 7.85
N THR A 298 13.36 -4.35 7.85
CA THR A 298 14.82 -4.36 7.81
C THR A 298 15.29 -4.85 6.44
N TYR A 299 16.43 -4.35 5.99
CA TYR A 299 16.94 -4.65 4.65
C TYR A 299 17.26 -6.16 4.44
N ARG A 300 17.61 -6.88 5.51
CA ARG A 300 17.98 -8.31 5.46
C ARG A 300 16.81 -9.28 5.50
N GLN A 301 15.65 -8.87 6.02
CA GLN A 301 14.47 -9.75 6.16
C GLN A 301 13.77 -10.10 4.84
N THR A 302 14.10 -9.43 3.73
CA THR A 302 13.51 -9.74 2.42
C THR A 302 13.88 -11.14 1.88
N ASN A 303 14.91 -11.79 2.44
CA ASN A 303 15.32 -13.13 2.01
C ASN A 303 14.69 -14.24 2.88
N GLU A 304 14.32 -13.95 4.13
CA GLU A 304 13.73 -14.93 5.05
C GLU A 304 12.22 -15.13 4.81
N ALA A 305 11.51 -14.08 4.41
CA ALA A 305 10.07 -14.18 4.08
C ALA A 305 9.78 -14.94 2.78
N ALA A 306 10.79 -15.29 1.98
CA ALA A 306 10.63 -16.10 0.78
C ALA A 306 10.65 -17.61 1.05
N HIS A 307 10.90 -18.04 2.29
CA HIS A 307 11.03 -19.44 2.70
C HIS A 307 10.03 -19.84 3.81
N ALA A 308 9.06 -18.98 4.18
CA ALA A 308 8.00 -19.31 5.12
C ALA A 308 6.66 -19.56 4.43
#